data_ee4b47c3c417b50ba39d20ca9f53d3a8
#
_entry.id   ee4b47c3c417b50ba39d20ca9f53d3a8
#
_cell.length_a   1.000
_cell.length_b   1.000
_cell.length_c   1.000
_cell.angle_alpha   90.00
_cell.angle_beta   90.00
_cell.angle_gamma   90.00
#
_symmetry.space_group_name_H-M   'P 1'
#
loop_
_entity.id
_entity.type
_entity.pdbx_description
1 polymer ?
#
loop_
_entity_poly.entity_id
_entity_poly.type
_entity_poly.pdbx_seq_one_letter_code
_entity_poly.pdbx_strand_id
1 'polypeptide(L)'
;MLGKINRKVFDEVIYPQLGKRHEEVIIPPQTGVDTGAIDLGDKVLVVKTDPVFIVPQFGMRKASWFAVHILASDVITSGIPPRYALLDLNLPPSMTDEEFKEMWRGIHEALLEI
;
A
#
# COMPACT_ATOMS: atom_id res chain seq x y z
N MET A 1 13.38 18.11 4.33
CA MET A 1 12.98 16.79 3.77
C MET A 1 11.62 16.95 3.10
N LEU A 2 11.54 16.75 1.83
CA LEU A 2 10.31 16.89 1.05
C LEU A 2 9.93 15.51 0.47
N GLY A 3 8.76 15.02 0.80
CA GLY A 3 8.27 13.74 0.30
C GLY A 3 8.85 12.53 1.03
N LYS A 4 9.58 11.67 0.33
CA LYS A 4 10.12 10.43 0.89
C LYS A 4 11.33 10.66 1.80
N ILE A 5 11.39 9.90 2.88
CA ILE A 5 12.54 9.83 3.77
C ILE A 5 13.74 9.29 2.99
N ASN A 6 14.90 9.93 3.09
CA ASN A 6 16.09 9.42 2.44
C ASN A 6 16.67 8.21 3.20
N ARG A 7 17.49 7.42 2.49
CA ARG A 7 18.08 6.20 3.03
C ARG A 7 18.85 6.42 4.33
N LYS A 8 19.64 7.48 4.42
CA LYS A 8 20.45 7.77 5.60
C LYS A 8 19.57 7.97 6.84
N VAL A 9 18.51 8.76 6.73
CA VAL A 9 17.57 8.97 7.85
C VAL A 9 16.86 7.67 8.21
N PHE A 10 16.48 6.87 7.24
CA PHE A 10 15.88 5.57 7.51
C PHE A 10 16.83 4.66 8.29
N ASP A 11 18.06 4.51 7.82
CA ASP A 11 19.03 3.58 8.40
C ASP A 11 19.53 4.05 9.80
N GLU A 12 19.70 5.37 10.00
CA GLU A 12 20.24 5.92 11.24
C GLU A 12 19.20 6.22 12.30
N VAL A 13 17.95 6.53 11.92
CA VAL A 13 16.93 6.98 12.86
C VAL A 13 15.78 5.97 12.99
N ILE A 14 15.22 5.50 11.88
CA ILE A 14 14.02 4.65 11.90
C ILE A 14 14.37 3.19 12.21
N TYR A 15 15.29 2.62 11.45
CA TYR A 15 15.62 1.20 11.54
C TYR A 15 16.06 0.76 12.94
N PRO A 16 16.87 1.53 13.70
CA PRO A 16 17.22 1.16 15.08
C PRO A 16 16.06 1.26 16.07
N GLN A 17 14.95 1.89 15.70
CA GLN A 17 13.84 2.25 16.58
C GLN A 17 12.49 1.70 16.07
N LEU A 18 12.48 0.48 15.56
CA LEU A 18 11.27 -0.18 15.05
C LEU A 18 10.35 -0.77 16.13
N GLY A 19 10.64 -0.52 17.39
CA GLY A 19 9.91 -1.11 18.50
C GLY A 19 10.35 -2.55 18.78
N LYS A 20 9.46 -3.34 19.38
CA LYS A 20 9.77 -4.74 19.70
C LYS A 20 9.94 -5.56 18.44
N ARG A 21 11.06 -6.28 18.35
CA ARG A 21 11.30 -7.22 17.24
C ARG A 21 10.65 -8.56 17.54
N HIS A 22 10.07 -9.16 16.49
CA HIS A 22 9.45 -10.47 16.52
C HIS A 22 10.12 -11.37 15.50
N GLU A 23 10.49 -12.59 15.93
CA GLU A 23 11.23 -13.53 15.07
C GLU A 23 10.45 -13.96 13.83
N GLU A 24 9.11 -13.98 13.92
CA GLU A 24 8.22 -14.30 12.80
C GLU A 24 8.22 -13.25 11.68
N VAL A 25 8.75 -12.06 11.92
CA VAL A 25 8.93 -11.05 10.88
C VAL A 25 10.22 -11.34 10.11
N ILE A 26 10.10 -12.10 9.02
CA ILE A 26 11.24 -12.54 8.22
C ILE A 26 11.73 -11.52 7.21
N ILE A 27 10.86 -10.61 6.78
CA ILE A 27 11.25 -9.42 6.00
C ILE A 27 10.75 -8.18 6.75
N PRO A 28 11.59 -7.57 7.60
CA PRO A 28 11.25 -6.34 8.31
C PRO A 28 11.38 -5.11 7.39
N PRO A 29 10.92 -3.93 7.85
CA PRO A 29 11.14 -2.68 7.13
C PRO A 29 12.62 -2.47 6.82
N GLN A 30 12.93 -2.21 5.57
CA GLN A 30 14.30 -1.97 5.10
C GLN A 30 14.30 -1.23 3.77
N THR A 31 15.41 -0.56 3.47
CA THR A 31 15.58 0.15 2.21
C THR A 31 15.68 -0.84 1.03
N GLY A 32 14.97 -0.55 -0.05
CA GLY A 32 15.06 -1.32 -1.30
C GLY A 32 14.17 -2.57 -1.33
N VAL A 33 13.29 -2.73 -0.36
CA VAL A 33 12.34 -3.86 -0.31
C VAL A 33 10.92 -3.31 -0.26
N ASP A 34 10.06 -3.78 -1.17
CA ASP A 34 8.71 -3.27 -1.36
C ASP A 34 7.66 -3.95 -0.48
N THR A 35 7.96 -5.13 0.05
CA THR A 35 7.01 -5.91 0.85
C THR A 35 7.61 -6.35 2.17
N GLY A 36 6.77 -6.50 3.18
CA GLY A 36 7.08 -7.23 4.40
C GLY A 36 6.66 -8.69 4.30
N ALA A 37 7.23 -9.56 5.13
CA ALA A 37 6.82 -10.95 5.21
C ALA A 37 6.82 -11.43 6.66
N ILE A 38 5.75 -12.16 7.02
CA ILE A 38 5.54 -12.70 8.36
C ILE A 38 5.37 -14.22 8.24
N ASP A 39 6.17 -14.96 9.00
CA ASP A 39 6.06 -16.39 9.09
C ASP A 39 4.88 -16.80 9.98
N LEU A 40 3.94 -17.57 9.43
CA LEU A 40 2.78 -18.09 10.15
C LEU A 40 2.89 -19.60 10.41
N GLY A 41 4.06 -20.16 10.32
CA GLY A 41 4.34 -21.59 10.50
C GLY A 41 4.36 -22.35 9.17
N ASP A 42 3.21 -22.75 8.67
CA ASP A 42 3.05 -23.46 7.39
C ASP A 42 2.90 -22.53 6.17
N LYS A 43 2.76 -21.23 6.42
CA LYS A 43 2.53 -20.19 5.40
C LYS A 43 3.34 -18.94 5.73
N VAL A 44 3.55 -18.13 4.72
CA VAL A 44 4.13 -16.79 4.85
C VAL A 44 3.08 -15.77 4.41
N LEU A 45 2.83 -14.78 5.25
CA LEU A 45 1.99 -13.64 4.91
C LEU A 45 2.88 -12.53 4.34
N VAL A 46 2.67 -12.21 3.08
CA VAL A 46 3.30 -11.07 2.43
C VAL A 46 2.40 -9.85 2.59
N VAL A 47 2.95 -8.75 3.07
CA VAL A 47 2.20 -7.52 3.35
C VAL A 47 2.83 -6.30 2.68
N LYS A 48 1.98 -5.38 2.25
CA LYS A 48 2.37 -4.09 1.67
C LYS A 48 1.35 -3.05 2.06
N THR A 49 1.82 -1.85 2.34
CA THR A 49 0.96 -0.69 2.52
C THR A 49 1.55 0.51 1.81
N ASP A 50 0.70 1.26 1.14
CA ASP A 50 1.01 2.54 0.52
C ASP A 50 -0.21 3.46 0.61
N PRO A 51 -0.03 4.78 0.61
CA PRO A 51 -1.14 5.70 0.47
C PRO A 51 -1.78 5.55 -0.92
N VAL A 52 -3.11 5.66 -0.97
CA VAL A 52 -3.87 5.68 -2.22
C VAL A 52 -3.85 7.11 -2.76
N PHE A 53 -3.11 7.33 -3.84
CA PHE A 53 -3.09 8.61 -4.54
C PHE A 53 -4.09 8.61 -5.68
N ILE A 54 -5.08 9.49 -5.57
CA ILE A 54 -6.07 9.72 -6.62
C ILE A 54 -5.63 10.94 -7.42
N VAL A 55 -5.46 10.79 -8.72
CA VAL A 55 -5.16 11.88 -9.65
C VAL A 55 -6.47 12.38 -10.28
N PRO A 56 -7.07 13.48 -9.80
CA PRO A 56 -8.42 13.89 -10.19
C PRO A 56 -8.58 14.16 -11.70
N GLN A 57 -7.48 14.52 -12.36
CA GLN A 57 -7.44 14.82 -13.80
C GLN A 57 -7.86 13.62 -14.67
N PHE A 58 -7.72 12.40 -14.16
CA PHE A 58 -8.14 11.19 -14.87
C PHE A 58 -9.63 10.85 -14.68
N GLY A 59 -10.35 11.62 -13.84
CA GLY A 59 -11.67 11.26 -13.34
C GLY A 59 -11.59 10.28 -12.17
N MET A 60 -12.48 10.38 -11.22
CA MET A 60 -12.39 9.65 -9.95
C MET A 60 -12.39 8.13 -10.13
N ARG A 61 -13.20 7.61 -11.03
CA ARG A 61 -13.28 6.16 -11.29
C ARG A 61 -11.97 5.60 -11.84
N LYS A 62 -11.44 6.21 -12.89
CA LYS A 62 -10.20 5.75 -13.53
C LYS A 62 -8.98 5.96 -12.65
N ALA A 63 -8.91 7.10 -11.97
CA ALA A 63 -7.82 7.41 -11.05
C ALA A 63 -7.77 6.42 -9.88
N SER A 64 -8.91 6.02 -9.35
CA SER A 64 -9.01 5.05 -8.27
C SER A 64 -8.63 3.63 -8.74
N TRP A 65 -9.05 3.25 -9.92
CA TRP A 65 -8.63 2.00 -10.55
C TRP A 65 -7.10 1.94 -10.69
N PHE A 66 -6.49 3.00 -11.20
CA PHE A 66 -5.03 3.10 -11.29
C PHE A 66 -4.34 3.00 -9.93
N ALA A 67 -4.86 3.70 -8.91
CA ALA A 67 -4.27 3.71 -7.58
C ALA A 67 -4.21 2.30 -6.97
N VAL A 68 -5.26 1.50 -7.13
CA VAL A 68 -5.29 0.10 -6.66
C VAL A 68 -4.30 -0.77 -7.43
N HIS A 69 -4.20 -0.61 -8.75
CA HIS A 69 -3.25 -1.38 -9.56
C HIS A 69 -1.79 -1.02 -9.24
N ILE A 70 -1.49 0.23 -8.90
CA ILE A 70 -0.15 0.64 -8.45
C ILE A 70 0.20 -0.09 -7.15
N LEU A 71 -0.71 -0.15 -6.18
CA LEU A 71 -0.50 -0.88 -4.93
C LEU A 71 -0.29 -2.39 -5.17
N ALA A 72 -1.12 -2.98 -6.01
CA ALA A 72 -1.04 -4.39 -6.35
C ALA A 72 0.28 -4.75 -7.04
N SER A 73 0.83 -3.85 -7.86
CA SER A 73 2.08 -4.08 -8.57
C SER A 73 3.26 -4.33 -7.62
N ASP A 74 3.31 -3.66 -6.49
CA ASP A 74 4.35 -3.87 -5.48
C ASP A 74 4.25 -5.26 -4.84
N VAL A 75 3.05 -5.72 -4.53
CA VAL A 75 2.82 -7.05 -3.97
C VAL A 75 3.22 -8.15 -4.97
N ILE A 76 2.90 -7.97 -6.24
CA ILE A 76 3.21 -8.92 -7.31
C ILE A 76 4.73 -9.13 -7.47
N THR A 77 5.56 -8.16 -7.09
CA THR A 77 7.02 -8.35 -7.10
C THR A 77 7.49 -9.49 -6.19
N SER A 78 6.69 -9.89 -5.22
CA SER A 78 6.94 -11.08 -4.40
C SER A 78 6.69 -12.41 -5.12
N GLY A 79 6.10 -12.38 -6.31
CA GLY A 79 5.67 -13.56 -7.06
C GLY A 79 4.28 -14.06 -6.69
N ILE A 80 3.57 -13.37 -5.79
CA ILE A 80 2.25 -13.76 -5.29
C ILE A 80 1.25 -12.63 -5.60
N PRO A 81 0.09 -12.91 -6.23
CA PRO A 81 -0.93 -11.90 -6.41
C PRO A 81 -1.55 -11.49 -5.06
N PRO A 82 -1.95 -10.23 -4.89
CA PRO A 82 -2.64 -9.80 -3.69
C PRO A 82 -4.00 -10.51 -3.56
N ARG A 83 -4.39 -10.80 -2.35
CA ARG A 83 -5.63 -11.53 -2.05
C ARG A 83 -6.57 -10.76 -1.13
N TYR A 84 -6.02 -9.95 -0.27
CA TYR A 84 -6.77 -9.15 0.71
C TYR A 84 -6.33 -7.70 0.63
N ALA A 85 -7.27 -6.78 0.84
CA ALA A 85 -7.00 -5.36 0.92
C ALA A 85 -7.60 -4.77 2.19
N LEU A 86 -6.82 -3.95 2.88
CA LEU A 86 -7.29 -3.05 3.93
C LEU A 86 -7.16 -1.62 3.38
N LEU A 87 -8.22 -0.84 3.50
CA LEU A 87 -8.27 0.52 2.96
C LEU A 87 -8.40 1.53 4.09
N ASP A 88 -7.47 2.46 4.15
CA ASP A 88 -7.57 3.66 4.96
C ASP A 88 -7.89 4.85 4.04
N LEU A 89 -9.07 5.45 4.25
CA LEU A 89 -9.57 6.51 3.38
C LEU A 89 -9.52 7.86 4.09
N ASN A 90 -8.58 8.68 3.70
CA ASN A 90 -8.45 10.07 4.14
C ASN A 90 -9.04 10.98 3.05
N LEU A 91 -10.31 11.32 3.20
CA LEU A 91 -11.07 12.03 2.19
C LEU A 91 -11.10 13.54 2.48
N PRO A 92 -10.95 14.39 1.45
CA PRO A 92 -11.09 15.84 1.63
C PRO A 92 -12.53 16.19 2.00
N PRO A 93 -12.75 17.17 2.91
CA PRO A 93 -14.11 17.60 3.27
C PRO A 93 -14.93 18.13 2.09
N SER A 94 -14.27 18.52 1.02
CA SER A 94 -14.91 19.01 -0.21
C SER A 94 -15.41 17.92 -1.15
N MET A 95 -15.09 16.65 -0.87
CA MET A 95 -15.53 15.54 -1.72
C MET A 95 -17.05 15.39 -1.68
N THR A 96 -17.67 15.35 -2.85
CA THR A 96 -19.11 15.10 -2.98
C THR A 96 -19.42 13.60 -2.91
N ASP A 97 -20.68 13.28 -2.60
CA ASP A 97 -21.14 11.87 -2.61
C ASP A 97 -21.00 11.23 -3.98
N GLU A 98 -21.20 12.00 -5.06
CA GLU A 98 -21.05 11.49 -6.42
C GLU A 98 -19.58 11.18 -6.75
N GLU A 99 -18.66 12.04 -6.34
CA GLU A 99 -17.22 11.79 -6.47
C GLU A 99 -16.81 10.54 -5.68
N PHE A 100 -17.32 10.38 -4.47
CA PHE A 100 -17.06 9.19 -3.67
C PHE A 100 -17.58 7.91 -4.33
N LYS A 101 -18.81 7.95 -4.87
CA LYS A 101 -19.39 6.80 -5.59
C LYS A 101 -18.53 6.38 -6.78
N GLU A 102 -18.08 7.34 -7.58
CA GLU A 102 -17.20 7.06 -8.71
C GLU A 102 -15.83 6.54 -8.28
N MET A 103 -15.26 7.11 -7.23
CA MET A 103 -14.01 6.63 -6.62
C MET A 103 -14.16 5.17 -6.16
N TRP A 104 -15.22 4.87 -5.41
CA TRP A 104 -15.45 3.52 -4.89
C TRP A 104 -15.70 2.51 -6.00
N ARG A 105 -16.40 2.91 -7.05
CA ARG A 105 -16.61 2.07 -8.23
C ARG A 105 -15.29 1.69 -8.90
N GLY A 106 -14.37 2.64 -9.06
CA GLY A 106 -13.03 2.37 -9.58
C GLY A 106 -12.22 1.41 -8.71
N ILE A 107 -12.28 1.59 -7.38
CA ILE A 107 -11.65 0.66 -6.43
C ILE A 107 -12.24 -0.74 -6.56
N HIS A 108 -13.56 -0.84 -6.57
CA HIS A 108 -14.26 -2.13 -6.71
C HIS A 108 -13.88 -2.88 -7.99
N GLU A 109 -13.89 -2.18 -9.12
CA GLU A 109 -13.52 -2.76 -10.41
C GLU A 109 -12.08 -3.28 -10.41
N ALA A 110 -11.15 -2.50 -9.87
CA ALA A 110 -9.75 -2.91 -9.76
C ALA A 110 -9.59 -4.15 -8.86
N LEU A 111 -10.28 -4.19 -7.73
CA LEU A 111 -10.23 -5.35 -6.83
C LEU A 111 -10.82 -6.62 -7.43
N LEU A 112 -11.75 -6.51 -8.38
CA LEU A 112 -12.27 -7.66 -9.12
C LEU A 112 -11.27 -8.23 -10.12
N GLU A 113 -10.36 -7.41 -10.63
CA GLU A 113 -9.37 -7.79 -11.64
C GLU A 113 -8.11 -8.43 -11.07
N ILE A 114 -7.88 -8.24 -9.79
CA ILE A 114 -6.64 -8.67 -9.10
C ILE A 114 -6.85 -10.05 -8.35
#